data_5b55c065f2c7fd0046fb5b93dfcda280
#
_entry.id   5b55c065f2c7fd0046fb5b93dfcda280
#
_cell.length_a   1.000
_cell.length_b   1.000
_cell.length_c   1.000
_cell.angle_alpha   90.00
_cell.angle_beta   90.00
_cell.angle_gamma   90.00
#
_symmetry.space_group_name_H-M   'P 1'
#
loop_
_entity.id
_entity.type
_entity.pdbx_description
1 polymer ?
#
loop_
_entity_poly.entity_id
_entity_poly.type
_entity_poly.pdbx_seq_one_letter_code
_entity_poly.pdbx_strand_id
1 'polypeptide(L)'
;MALSTITCAALAGCADACKGSIETTVLFAKPAPGGGRNVYVDVTNKPDLGLKKTLLYEGKEFGTFEHVVIINDPTSKYASTRSICFSKFRQGPAVTGGDLTEAGIPQLVVEE
;
A
#
# COMPACT_ATOMS: atom_id res chain seq x y z
N MET A 1 1.46 -20.46 27.23
CA MET A 1 1.50 -20.06 26.44
C MET A 1 1.25 -19.56 26.02
N ALA A 2 1.21 -19.66 26.20
CA ALA A 2 1.09 -19.24 25.28
C ALA A 2 0.90 -18.77 24.84
N LEU A 3 0.75 -18.99 25.06
CA LEU A 3 0.69 -18.61 24.31
C LEU A 3 0.47 -17.96 23.84
N SER A 4 0.27 -18.12 24.01
CA SER A 4 0.16 -17.52 23.18
C SER A 4 0.35 -16.89 22.81
N THR A 5 0.45 -17.13 22.98
CA THR A 5 0.70 -16.49 22.31
C THR A 5 1.14 -16.06 21.77
N ILE A 6 1.26 -16.36 21.65
CA ILE A 6 1.64 -15.98 20.90
C ILE A 6 1.91 -15.74 20.21
N THR A 7 1.89 -15.95 19.90
CA THR A 7 2.06 -15.64 18.99
C THR A 7 2.26 -15.25 18.23
N CYS A 8 2.34 -15.21 17.76
CA CYS A 8 2.41 -14.73 16.79
C CYS A 8 3.32 -14.49 16.47
N ALA A 9 3.61 -14.77 16.47
CA ALA A 9 4.25 -14.45 15.91
C ALA A 9 4.78 -14.52 15.36
N ALA A 10 4.85 -14.84 15.22
CA ALA A 10 5.07 -14.74 14.45
C ALA A 10 4.92 -14.71 13.81
N LEU A 11 4.68 -14.88 13.81
CA LEU A 11 4.27 -14.53 13.13
C LEU A 11 4.11 -13.76 12.85
N ALA A 12 4.46 -13.77 12.72
CA ALA A 12 4.13 -13.02 12.44
C ALA A 12 3.63 -12.49 12.40
N GLY A 13 3.56 -12.32 12.54
CA GLY A 13 2.96 -11.72 12.51
C GLY A 13 2.25 -11.58 12.79
N CYS A 14 2.38 -11.68 13.10
CA CYS A 14 1.40 -11.88 13.39
C CYS A 14 0.39 -10.98 13.45
N ALA A 15 -0.22 -11.26 13.14
CA ALA A 15 -1.50 -11.07 13.03
C ALA A 15 -2.09 -9.85 13.56
N ASP A 16 -1.96 -9.64 14.64
CA ASP A 16 -2.38 -8.42 15.23
C ASP A 16 -1.58 -7.23 14.76
N ALA A 17 -0.77 -7.47 13.75
CA ALA A 17 0.02 -6.40 13.22
C ALA A 17 -0.82 -5.24 12.69
N CYS A 18 -2.03 -5.52 12.19
CA CYS A 18 -2.85 -4.45 11.66
C CYS A 18 -3.72 -3.85 12.74
N LYS A 19 -3.28 -2.73 13.27
CA LYS A 19 -4.01 -2.01 14.29
C LYS A 19 -4.88 -0.90 13.72
N GLY A 20 -4.74 -0.60 12.45
CA GLY A 20 -5.59 0.37 11.80
C GLY A 20 -6.82 -0.28 11.21
N SER A 21 -7.75 0.55 10.74
CA SER A 21 -8.96 0.07 10.12
C SER A 21 -8.76 -0.29 8.66
N ILE A 22 -7.64 0.09 8.06
CA ILE A 22 -7.35 -0.18 6.66
C ILE A 22 -6.12 -1.04 6.56
N GLU A 23 -6.26 -2.17 5.88
CA GLU A 23 -5.20 -3.14 5.73
C GLU A 23 -4.80 -3.25 4.26
N THR A 24 -3.51 -3.21 3.98
CA THR A 24 -3.02 -3.28 2.61
C THR A 24 -1.86 -4.24 2.49
N THR A 25 -1.69 -4.77 1.28
CA THR A 25 -0.52 -5.57 0.92
C THR A 25 0.35 -4.73 -0.01
N VAL A 26 1.63 -4.64 0.30
CA VAL A 26 2.58 -3.89 -0.54
C VAL A 26 2.90 -4.71 -1.78
N LEU A 27 2.77 -4.08 -2.94
CA LEU A 27 3.06 -4.69 -4.23
C LEU A 27 4.47 -4.36 -4.68
N PHE A 28 4.78 -3.07 -4.78
CA PHE A 28 6.12 -2.58 -5.10
C PHE A 28 6.17 -1.10 -4.78
N ALA A 29 7.37 -0.52 -4.91
CA ALA A 29 7.54 0.91 -4.71
C ALA A 29 8.40 1.46 -5.83
N LYS A 30 8.19 2.73 -6.15
CA LYS A 30 8.97 3.46 -7.14
C LYS A 30 9.48 4.75 -6.52
N PRO A 31 10.62 5.27 -6.96
CA PRO A 31 11.08 6.57 -6.49
C PRO A 31 10.05 7.64 -6.82
N ALA A 32 9.82 8.56 -5.89
CA ALA A 32 8.91 9.68 -6.10
C ALA A 32 9.68 10.89 -6.63
N PRO A 33 9.05 11.72 -7.48
CA PRO A 33 9.74 12.85 -8.07
C PRO A 33 10.31 13.85 -7.05
N GLY A 34 9.63 14.01 -5.92
CA GLY A 34 10.07 14.95 -4.88
C GLY A 34 10.96 14.34 -3.81
N GLY A 35 11.38 13.09 -3.99
CA GLY A 35 12.13 12.36 -2.98
C GLY A 35 11.27 11.33 -2.30
N GLY A 36 11.91 10.37 -1.62
CA GLY A 36 11.17 9.27 -1.03
C GLY A 36 10.63 8.31 -2.06
N ARG A 37 9.52 7.67 -1.76
CA ARG A 37 8.94 6.64 -2.60
C ARG A 37 7.44 6.78 -2.73
N ASN A 38 6.91 6.22 -3.81
CA ASN A 38 5.48 5.94 -3.94
C ASN A 38 5.30 4.43 -3.80
N VAL A 39 4.53 4.02 -2.82
CA VAL A 39 4.33 2.60 -2.52
C VAL A 39 2.98 2.17 -3.08
N TYR A 40 3.00 1.19 -3.98
CA TYR A 40 1.79 0.67 -4.61
C TYR A 40 1.28 -0.48 -3.76
N VAL A 41 0.04 -0.38 -3.33
CA VAL A 41 -0.56 -1.37 -2.43
C VAL A 41 -1.93 -1.80 -2.92
N ASP A 42 -2.32 -3.00 -2.52
CA ASP A 42 -3.67 -3.53 -2.75
C ASP A 42 -4.40 -3.50 -1.41
N VAL A 43 -5.51 -2.78 -1.35
CA VAL A 43 -6.30 -2.68 -0.12
C VAL A 43 -7.11 -3.95 0.04
N THR A 44 -6.98 -4.61 1.18
CA THR A 44 -7.57 -5.94 1.37
C THR A 44 -8.89 -5.94 2.12
N ASN A 45 -9.20 -4.89 2.85
CA ASN A 45 -10.39 -4.89 3.70
C ASN A 45 -11.28 -3.64 3.57
N LYS A 46 -11.10 -2.85 2.51
CA LYS A 46 -11.94 -1.68 2.29
C LYS A 46 -12.23 -1.57 0.79
N PRO A 47 -13.25 -2.27 0.31
CA PRO A 47 -13.47 -2.41 -1.14
C PRO A 47 -13.78 -1.12 -1.89
N ASP A 48 -14.22 -0.09 -1.22
CA ASP A 48 -14.49 1.21 -1.85
C ASP A 48 -13.27 2.11 -1.95
N LEU A 49 -12.12 1.65 -1.49
CA LEU A 49 -10.88 2.40 -1.58
C LEU A 49 -9.99 1.73 -2.62
N GLY A 50 -9.57 2.52 -3.61
CA GLY A 50 -8.70 1.99 -4.66
C GLY A 50 -9.45 1.65 -5.93
N LEU A 51 -8.68 1.28 -6.96
CA LEU A 51 -9.20 0.93 -8.27
C LEU A 51 -8.61 -0.38 -8.75
N LYS A 52 -9.38 -1.09 -9.57
CA LYS A 52 -8.86 -2.26 -10.26
C LYS A 52 -7.89 -1.80 -11.35
N LYS A 53 -6.67 -2.29 -11.29
CA LYS A 53 -5.63 -1.92 -12.24
C LYS A 53 -4.73 -3.11 -12.58
N THR A 54 -4.32 -3.16 -13.84
CA THR A 54 -3.21 -4.01 -14.25
C THR A 54 -1.97 -3.15 -14.23
N LEU A 55 -1.03 -3.49 -13.37
CA LEU A 55 0.13 -2.65 -13.13
C LEU A 55 1.36 -3.15 -13.88
N LEU A 56 2.21 -2.20 -14.27
CA LEU A 56 3.50 -2.51 -14.86
C LEU A 56 4.59 -2.13 -13.86
N TYR A 57 5.64 -2.92 -13.83
CA TYR A 57 6.81 -2.63 -13.03
C TYR A 57 8.05 -2.87 -13.89
N GLU A 58 8.84 -1.81 -14.07
CA GLU A 58 10.04 -1.84 -14.93
C GLU A 58 9.71 -2.32 -16.34
N GLY A 59 8.58 -1.86 -16.85
CA GLY A 59 8.18 -2.14 -18.24
C GLY A 59 7.51 -3.47 -18.46
N LYS A 60 7.31 -4.26 -17.40
CA LYS A 60 6.68 -5.58 -17.52
C LYS A 60 5.43 -5.64 -16.68
N GLU A 61 4.48 -6.45 -17.14
CA GLU A 61 3.25 -6.63 -16.37
C GLU A 61 3.56 -7.28 -15.04
N PHE A 62 3.17 -6.60 -13.95
CA PHE A 62 3.35 -7.10 -12.60
C PHE A 62 2.15 -7.94 -12.16
N GLY A 63 0.95 -7.48 -12.46
CA GLY A 63 -0.28 -8.19 -12.14
C GLY A 63 -1.48 -7.27 -12.12
N THR A 64 -2.65 -7.87 -11.97
CA THR A 64 -3.92 -7.16 -11.88
C THR A 64 -4.46 -7.27 -10.46
N PHE A 65 -4.82 -6.14 -9.87
CA PHE A 65 -5.28 -6.07 -8.49
C PHE A 65 -6.57 -5.25 -8.43
N GLU A 66 -7.42 -5.58 -7.46
CA GLU A 66 -8.79 -5.05 -7.42
C GLU A 66 -8.88 -3.67 -6.76
N HIS A 67 -7.99 -3.35 -5.83
CA HIS A 67 -8.13 -2.14 -5.02
C HIS A 67 -6.79 -1.46 -4.83
N VAL A 68 -6.24 -0.96 -5.93
CA VAL A 68 -4.89 -0.36 -5.92
C VAL A 68 -4.96 1.08 -5.45
N VAL A 69 -4.10 1.44 -4.50
CA VAL A 69 -3.84 2.83 -4.13
C VAL A 69 -2.33 3.03 -4.08
N ILE A 70 -1.92 4.28 -4.12
CA ILE A 70 -0.51 4.66 -3.95
C ILE A 70 -0.39 5.38 -2.63
N ILE A 71 0.51 4.91 -1.77
CA ILE A 71 0.83 5.58 -0.51
C ILE A 71 2.09 6.38 -0.73
N ASN A 72 2.01 7.70 -0.53
CA ASN A 72 3.17 8.56 -0.63
C ASN A 72 4.04 8.36 0.60
N ASP A 73 5.30 8.06 0.40
CA ASP A 73 6.23 7.73 1.47
C ASP A 73 7.50 8.57 1.34
N PRO A 74 7.43 9.86 1.69
CA PRO A 74 8.54 10.79 1.45
C PRO A 74 9.81 10.48 2.22
N THR A 75 9.72 9.75 3.31
CA THR A 75 10.89 9.41 4.12
C THR A 75 11.28 7.94 4.00
N SER A 76 10.68 7.22 3.07
CA SER A 76 10.93 5.78 2.88
C SER A 76 10.66 4.97 4.14
N LYS A 77 9.65 5.36 4.89
CA LYS A 77 9.26 4.73 6.13
C LYS A 77 8.86 3.27 5.93
N TYR A 78 8.28 2.97 4.76
CA TYR A 78 7.77 1.64 4.46
C TYR A 78 8.68 0.85 3.53
N ALA A 79 9.95 1.20 3.47
CA ALA A 79 10.87 0.61 2.50
C ALA A 79 10.99 -0.91 2.60
N SER A 80 10.85 -1.47 3.78
CA SER A 80 11.04 -2.91 4.01
C SER A 80 9.75 -3.62 4.44
N THR A 81 8.61 -2.97 4.35
CA THR A 81 7.37 -3.58 4.81
C THR A 81 6.68 -4.36 3.70
N ARG A 82 5.93 -5.37 4.08
CA ARG A 82 5.11 -6.15 3.16
C ARG A 82 3.64 -5.80 3.26
N SER A 83 3.25 -5.13 4.34
CA SER A 83 1.89 -4.67 4.53
C SER A 83 1.94 -3.34 5.26
N ILE A 84 0.92 -2.53 5.03
CA ILE A 84 0.79 -1.24 5.71
C ILE A 84 -0.61 -1.19 6.27
N CYS A 85 -0.72 -0.92 7.56
CA CYS A 85 -1.99 -0.76 8.25
C CYS A 85 -2.10 0.65 8.78
N PHE A 86 -3.25 1.28 8.57
CA PHE A 86 -3.44 2.66 9.02
C PHE A 86 -4.92 2.96 9.21
N SER A 87 -5.21 4.01 9.94
CA SER A 87 -6.58 4.50 10.09
C SER A 87 -6.72 5.93 9.61
N LYS A 88 -5.66 6.71 9.76
CA LYS A 88 -5.71 8.13 9.42
C LYS A 88 -4.91 8.41 8.17
N PHE A 89 -5.55 9.04 7.21
CA PHE A 89 -4.88 9.38 5.97
C PHE A 89 -5.54 10.59 5.34
N ARG A 90 -4.81 11.22 4.44
CA ARG A 90 -5.32 12.31 3.63
C ARG A 90 -5.23 11.85 2.18
N GLN A 91 -6.28 12.07 1.40
CA GLN A 91 -6.28 11.68 0.00
C GLN A 91 -5.84 12.88 -0.84
N GLY A 92 -4.77 12.67 -1.61
CA GLY A 92 -4.31 13.64 -2.57
C GLY A 92 -4.98 13.45 -3.92
N PRO A 93 -4.52 14.16 -4.93
CA PRO A 93 -5.07 14.01 -6.28
C PRO A 93 -4.75 12.63 -6.84
N ALA A 94 -5.67 12.10 -7.62
CA ALA A 94 -5.43 10.85 -8.33
C ALA A 94 -4.32 11.02 -9.35
N VAL A 95 -3.70 9.92 -9.75
CA VAL A 95 -2.66 9.96 -10.78
C VAL A 95 -3.25 10.47 -12.09
N THR A 96 -2.57 11.43 -12.71
CA THR A 96 -2.98 11.98 -14.00
C THR A 96 -1.79 11.96 -14.95
N GLY A 97 -2.08 11.81 -16.23
CA GLY A 97 -1.06 11.84 -17.26
C GLY A 97 -0.16 10.61 -17.22
N GLY A 98 0.88 10.63 -18.04
CA GLY A 98 1.87 9.57 -18.07
C GLY A 98 1.29 8.22 -18.45
N ASP A 99 1.64 7.20 -17.69
CA ASP A 99 1.27 5.82 -17.97
C ASP A 99 -0.22 5.59 -17.71
N LEU A 100 -0.93 5.18 -18.75
CA LEU A 100 -2.37 4.91 -18.64
C LEU A 100 -2.71 3.79 -17.67
N THR A 101 -1.76 2.88 -17.41
CA THR A 101 -2.01 1.79 -16.46
C THR A 101 -2.14 2.33 -15.03
N GLU A 102 -1.68 3.55 -14.78
CA GLU A 102 -1.74 4.14 -13.46
C GLU A 102 -2.76 5.28 -13.34
N ALA A 103 -3.38 5.67 -14.45
CA ALA A 103 -4.31 6.80 -14.44
C ALA A 103 -5.48 6.54 -13.49
N GLY A 104 -5.81 7.53 -12.69
CA GLY A 104 -6.94 7.46 -11.78
C GLY A 104 -6.66 6.81 -10.43
N ILE A 105 -5.48 6.23 -10.22
CA ILE A 105 -5.19 5.59 -8.93
C ILE A 105 -5.15 6.65 -7.84
N PRO A 106 -5.90 6.46 -6.73
CA PRO A 106 -5.87 7.41 -5.63
C PRO A 106 -4.50 7.42 -4.96
N GLN A 107 -4.05 8.59 -4.55
CA GLN A 107 -2.82 8.74 -3.80
C GLN A 107 -3.15 9.14 -2.38
N LEU A 108 -2.56 8.48 -1.41
CA LEU A 108 -2.84 8.70 0.01
C LEU A 108 -1.58 9.10 0.75
N VAL A 109 -1.77 9.95 1.75
CA VAL A 109 -0.72 10.27 2.72
C VAL A 109 -1.19 9.75 4.07
N VAL A 110 -0.47 8.78 4.61
CA VAL A 110 -0.78 8.23 5.93
C VAL A 110 -0.32 9.21 7.00
N GLU A 111 -1.20 9.50 7.95
CA GLU A 111 -0.96 10.55 8.95
C GLU A 111 -0.77 9.98 10.34
N GLU A 112 -0.17 8.82 10.45
CA GLU A 112 0.09 8.19 11.77
C GLU A 112 1.57 8.01 12.00
#